data_6fb6f2bfb208f7c32aabaa3b6cb63768
#
_entry.id   6fb6f2bfb208f7c32aabaa3b6cb63768
#
_cell.length_a   1.000
_cell.length_b   1.000
_cell.length_c   1.000
_cell.angle_alpha   90.00
_cell.angle_beta   90.00
_cell.angle_gamma   90.00
#
_symmetry.space_group_name_H-M   'P 1'
#
loop_
_entity.id
_entity.type
_entity.pdbx_description
1 polymer ?
#
loop_
_entity_poly.entity_id
_entity_poly.type
_entity_poly.pdbx_seq_one_letter_code
_entity_poly.pdbx_strand_id
1 'polypeptide(L)'
;MRNSLKIIVILLLSLHLGACASTDALQLSNGKGKSFTVSGKNYEQIWRAANVAMSNDMKIVDRHKPSGVIKSRVVNGTPGKIVGFFIQPTDENVPSYTVTIVSQKPLQTDFVDRDWEPSVWEDFKTAINSK
;
A
#
# COMPACT_ATOMS: atom_id res chain seq x y z
N MET A 1 2.08 -50.81 1.61
CA MET A 1 1.68 -49.95 2.73
C MET A 1 2.68 -48.86 3.07
N ARG A 2 3.97 -49.11 3.01
CA ARG A 2 5.00 -48.09 3.39
C ARG A 2 5.11 -46.91 2.43
N ASN A 3 4.74 -47.06 1.15
CA ASN A 3 4.79 -46.00 0.15
C ASN A 3 3.56 -45.07 0.18
N SER A 4 2.39 -45.60 0.55
CA SER A 4 1.15 -44.83 0.65
C SER A 4 1.19 -43.84 1.80
N LEU A 5 1.85 -44.17 2.90
CA LEU A 5 2.00 -43.28 4.04
C LEU A 5 2.91 -42.07 3.72
N LYS A 6 3.96 -42.30 2.92
CA LYS A 6 4.87 -41.22 2.46
C LYS A 6 4.17 -40.24 1.53
N ILE A 7 3.29 -40.71 0.67
CA ILE A 7 2.51 -39.85 -0.25
C ILE A 7 1.51 -39.00 0.53
N ILE A 8 0.86 -39.55 1.56
CA ILE A 8 -0.10 -38.82 2.39
C ILE A 8 0.61 -37.73 3.20
N VAL A 9 1.81 -37.99 3.72
CA VAL A 9 2.59 -37.00 4.48
C VAL A 9 3.06 -35.84 3.57
N ILE A 10 3.45 -36.14 2.32
CA ILE A 10 3.84 -35.14 1.34
C ILE A 10 2.64 -34.28 0.92
N LEU A 11 1.45 -34.86 0.77
CA LEU A 11 0.23 -34.18 0.41
C LEU A 11 -0.26 -33.24 1.54
N LEU A 12 -0.08 -33.63 2.80
CA LEU A 12 -0.44 -32.81 3.97
C LEU A 12 0.53 -31.62 4.20
N LEU A 13 1.79 -31.75 3.77
CA LEU A 13 2.79 -30.70 3.92
C LEU A 13 2.62 -29.57 2.89
N SER A 14 1.94 -29.83 1.78
CA SER A 14 1.71 -28.85 0.72
C SER A 14 0.52 -27.90 0.96
N LEU A 15 -0.28 -28.11 2.02
CA LEU A 15 -1.45 -27.30 2.33
C LEU A 15 -1.17 -26.06 3.22
N HIS A 16 0.07 -25.83 3.62
CA HIS A 16 0.41 -24.69 4.48
C HIS A 16 1.08 -23.50 3.76
N LEU A 17 0.93 -23.38 2.45
CA LEU A 17 1.22 -22.12 1.76
C LEU A 17 0.06 -21.16 2.04
N GLY A 18 -0.01 -20.73 3.30
CA GLY A 18 -0.93 -19.71 3.76
C GLY A 18 -0.79 -18.48 2.90
N ALA A 19 -1.89 -18.01 2.37
CA ALA A 19 -2.03 -16.77 1.65
C ALA A 19 -1.67 -15.58 2.58
N CYS A 20 -0.38 -15.33 2.77
CA CYS A 20 0.09 -14.02 3.17
C CYS A 20 -0.21 -13.10 1.99
N ALA A 21 -1.16 -12.18 2.16
CA ALA A 21 -1.28 -11.05 1.25
C ALA A 21 0.09 -10.35 1.24
N SER A 22 0.90 -10.63 0.22
CA SER A 22 2.21 -10.05 0.10
C SER A 22 2.05 -8.59 -0.30
N THR A 23 2.89 -7.71 0.26
CA THR A 23 3.00 -6.32 -0.17
C THR A 23 3.28 -6.19 -1.66
N ASP A 24 3.82 -7.25 -2.28
CA ASP A 24 4.10 -7.33 -3.72
C ASP A 24 2.85 -7.37 -4.59
N ALA A 25 1.71 -7.83 -4.04
CA ALA A 25 0.44 -7.87 -4.76
C ALA A 25 -0.19 -6.48 -4.96
N LEU A 26 0.22 -5.47 -4.19
CA LEU A 26 -0.31 -4.12 -4.31
C LEU A 26 0.49 -3.34 -5.37
N GLN A 27 -0.05 -3.27 -6.57
CA GLN A 27 0.53 -2.54 -7.69
C GLN A 27 -0.41 -1.44 -8.20
N LEU A 28 0.17 -0.43 -8.84
CA LEU A 28 -0.57 0.66 -9.47
C LEU A 28 -1.56 0.17 -10.55
N SER A 29 -1.22 -0.93 -11.23
CA SER A 29 -2.01 -1.56 -12.30
C SER A 29 -3.31 -2.20 -11.82
N ASN A 30 -3.54 -2.38 -10.54
CA ASN A 30 -4.73 -3.03 -10.00
C ASN A 30 -6.00 -2.14 -10.07
N GLY A 31 -5.88 -0.91 -10.57
CA GLY A 31 -7.00 -0.08 -11.05
C GLY A 31 -8.06 0.36 -10.02
N LYS A 32 -7.84 0.10 -8.74
CA LYS A 32 -8.84 0.33 -7.68
C LYS A 32 -8.47 1.45 -6.70
N GLY A 33 -7.52 2.31 -7.07
CA GLY A 33 -7.08 3.42 -6.23
C GLY A 33 -7.76 4.73 -6.58
N LYS A 34 -7.55 5.74 -5.75
CA LYS A 34 -7.89 7.13 -6.02
C LYS A 34 -6.64 7.90 -6.40
N SER A 35 -6.71 8.64 -7.49
CA SER A 35 -5.61 9.45 -8.01
C SER A 35 -5.87 10.93 -7.81
N PHE A 36 -4.82 11.66 -7.46
CA PHE A 36 -4.85 13.10 -7.17
C PHE A 36 -3.66 13.77 -7.86
N THR A 37 -3.84 15.00 -8.33
CA THR A 37 -2.76 15.80 -8.91
C THR A 37 -2.18 16.74 -7.86
N VAL A 38 -0.85 16.76 -7.74
CA VAL A 38 -0.09 17.64 -6.87
C VAL A 38 0.79 18.55 -7.74
N SER A 39 0.55 19.84 -7.69
CA SER A 39 1.29 20.85 -8.45
C SER A 39 2.02 21.84 -7.52
N GLY A 40 3.11 22.44 -8.01
CA GLY A 40 3.85 23.46 -7.28
C GLY A 40 4.66 22.97 -6.09
N LYS A 41 4.88 21.66 -5.99
CA LYS A 41 5.74 21.01 -4.99
C LYS A 41 6.81 20.20 -5.68
N ASN A 42 8.03 20.17 -5.13
CA ASN A 42 9.07 19.31 -5.63
C ASN A 42 8.93 17.87 -5.08
N TYR A 43 9.62 16.94 -5.71
CA TYR A 43 9.55 15.53 -5.35
C TYR A 43 9.90 15.25 -3.87
N GLU A 44 10.90 15.94 -3.33
CA GLU A 44 11.32 15.79 -1.93
C GLU A 44 10.23 16.20 -0.94
N GLN A 45 9.51 17.27 -1.23
CA GLN A 45 8.39 17.71 -0.41
C GLN A 45 7.26 16.69 -0.44
N ILE A 46 6.93 16.17 -1.63
CA ILE A 46 5.90 15.14 -1.81
C ILE A 46 6.32 13.84 -1.09
N TRP A 47 7.55 13.38 -1.29
CA TRP A 47 8.06 12.18 -0.66
C TRP A 47 8.02 12.24 0.87
N ARG A 48 8.42 13.38 1.44
CA ARG A 48 8.40 13.60 2.89
C ARG A 48 6.99 13.58 3.45
N ALA A 49 6.08 14.31 2.81
CA ALA A 49 4.67 14.34 3.21
C ALA A 49 4.00 12.96 3.10
N ALA A 50 4.32 12.22 2.03
CA ALA A 50 3.83 10.85 1.84
C ALA A 50 4.30 9.90 2.95
N ASN A 51 5.56 10.00 3.38
CA ASN A 51 6.06 9.20 4.52
C ASN A 51 5.32 9.51 5.81
N VAL A 52 4.99 10.78 6.08
CA VAL A 52 4.19 11.17 7.25
C VAL A 52 2.79 10.57 7.16
N ALA A 53 2.10 10.78 6.05
CA ALA A 53 0.74 10.26 5.85
C ALA A 53 0.67 8.73 5.96
N MET A 54 1.66 8.03 5.37
CA MET A 54 1.73 6.57 5.36
C MET A 54 2.21 5.96 6.69
N SER A 55 2.56 6.79 7.67
CA SER A 55 2.90 6.37 9.04
C SER A 55 1.77 6.60 10.04
N ASN A 56 0.70 7.31 9.66
CA ASN A 56 -0.42 7.58 10.55
C ASN A 56 -1.34 6.37 10.64
N ASP A 57 -1.51 5.79 11.83
CA ASP A 57 -2.22 4.53 12.10
C ASP A 57 -1.70 3.31 11.32
N MET A 58 -0.53 3.45 10.69
CA MET A 58 0.07 2.43 9.84
C MET A 58 1.57 2.27 10.13
N LYS A 59 2.09 1.12 9.78
CA LYS A 59 3.54 0.83 9.77
C LYS A 59 4.02 0.71 8.33
N ILE A 60 4.98 1.53 7.93
CA ILE A 60 5.65 1.39 6.64
C ILE A 60 6.37 0.04 6.60
N VAL A 61 6.07 -0.77 5.60
CA VAL A 61 6.62 -2.11 5.40
C VAL A 61 7.53 -2.20 4.17
N ASP A 62 7.33 -1.29 3.22
CA ASP A 62 8.18 -1.17 2.03
C ASP A 62 8.20 0.28 1.54
N ARG A 63 9.34 0.73 1.06
CA ARG A 63 9.49 2.05 0.41
C ARG A 63 10.65 2.05 -0.57
N HIS A 64 10.40 2.58 -1.75
CA HIS A 64 11.41 2.74 -2.78
C HIS A 64 11.29 4.13 -3.42
N LYS A 65 12.14 5.06 -2.95
CA LYS A 65 12.09 6.47 -3.35
C LYS A 65 12.29 6.69 -4.85
N PRO A 66 13.23 6.01 -5.53
CA PRO A 66 13.44 6.20 -6.97
C PRO A 66 12.20 5.90 -7.81
N SER A 67 11.37 4.95 -7.42
CA SER A 67 10.11 4.60 -8.10
C SER A 67 8.87 5.29 -7.53
N GLY A 68 9.02 6.08 -6.46
CA GLY A 68 7.91 6.79 -5.84
C GLY A 68 6.90 5.89 -5.12
N VAL A 69 7.35 4.78 -4.52
CA VAL A 69 6.47 3.78 -3.90
C VAL A 69 6.66 3.76 -2.39
N ILE A 70 5.55 3.83 -1.65
CA ILE A 70 5.50 3.57 -0.21
C ILE A 70 4.35 2.60 0.04
N LYS A 71 4.60 1.54 0.79
CA LYS A 71 3.56 0.59 1.20
C LYS A 71 3.55 0.48 2.73
N SER A 72 2.36 0.53 3.29
CA SER A 72 2.14 0.45 4.74
C SER A 72 1.10 -0.59 5.08
N ARG A 73 1.26 -1.19 6.26
CA ARG A 73 0.28 -2.09 6.87
C ARG A 73 -0.45 -1.34 7.97
N VAL A 74 -1.77 -1.42 7.95
CA VAL A 74 -2.62 -0.85 9.01
C VAL A 74 -2.32 -1.54 10.33
N VAL A 75 -2.09 -0.75 11.38
CA VAL A 75 -1.87 -1.24 12.75
C VAL A 75 -3.00 -0.83 13.69
N ASN A 76 -3.59 0.34 13.49
CA ASN A 76 -4.76 0.81 14.23
C ASN A 76 -5.96 0.82 13.28
N GLY A 77 -6.79 -0.22 13.31
CA GLY A 77 -7.92 -0.40 12.41
C GLY A 77 -8.07 -1.85 11.96
N THR A 78 -8.44 -2.06 10.69
CA THR A 78 -8.62 -3.42 10.15
C THR A 78 -7.27 -4.13 10.02
N PRO A 79 -7.00 -5.18 10.82
CA PRO A 79 -5.73 -5.88 10.78
C PRO A 79 -5.44 -6.47 9.41
N GLY A 80 -4.18 -6.36 8.98
CA GLY A 80 -3.68 -6.96 7.74
C GLY A 80 -4.01 -6.19 6.46
N LYS A 81 -4.74 -5.09 6.53
CA LYS A 81 -4.94 -4.21 5.38
C LYS A 81 -3.64 -3.54 4.96
N ILE A 82 -3.40 -3.48 3.68
CA ILE A 82 -2.22 -2.83 3.09
C ILE A 82 -2.69 -1.62 2.29
N VAL A 83 -1.97 -0.52 2.44
CA VAL A 83 -2.16 0.71 1.68
C VAL A 83 -0.88 0.99 0.90
N GLY A 84 -1.02 1.34 -0.37
CA GLY A 84 0.06 1.77 -1.24
C GLY A 84 -0.12 3.23 -1.64
N PHE A 85 0.98 3.97 -1.64
CA PHE A 85 1.09 5.35 -2.10
C PHE A 85 2.09 5.40 -3.24
N PHE A 86 1.64 5.85 -4.41
CA PHE A 86 2.44 5.86 -5.63
C PHE A 86 2.55 7.30 -6.16
N ILE A 87 3.77 7.74 -6.41
CA ILE A 87 4.09 9.08 -6.92
C ILE A 87 4.64 8.94 -8.33
N GLN A 88 3.98 9.54 -9.30
CA GLN A 88 4.41 9.52 -10.69
C GLN A 88 4.48 10.95 -11.24
N PRO A 89 5.52 11.32 -11.99
CA PRO A 89 5.52 12.59 -12.71
C PRO A 89 4.40 12.60 -13.73
N THR A 90 3.66 13.71 -13.81
CA THR A 90 2.54 13.87 -14.74
C THR A 90 3.02 14.39 -16.09
N ASP A 91 4.03 15.28 -16.10
CA ASP A 91 4.59 15.92 -17.28
C ASP A 91 6.08 16.21 -17.02
N GLU A 92 6.93 16.01 -18.04
CA GLU A 92 8.36 16.28 -17.94
C GLU A 92 8.69 17.78 -17.86
N ASN A 93 7.77 18.64 -18.33
CA ASN A 93 8.00 20.08 -18.46
C ASN A 93 7.40 20.94 -17.33
N VAL A 94 6.56 20.36 -16.48
CA VAL A 94 5.92 21.06 -15.35
C VAL A 94 6.09 20.22 -14.08
N PRO A 95 6.53 20.80 -12.95
CA PRO A 95 6.64 20.08 -11.69
C PRO A 95 5.24 19.71 -11.16
N SER A 96 4.66 18.70 -11.74
CA SER A 96 3.36 18.15 -11.42
C SER A 96 3.46 16.63 -11.27
N TYR A 97 2.81 16.11 -10.26
CA TYR A 97 2.85 14.69 -9.92
C TYR A 97 1.44 14.14 -9.76
N THR A 98 1.23 12.94 -10.27
CA THR A 98 0.04 12.16 -9.93
C THR A 98 0.37 11.30 -8.72
N VAL A 99 -0.41 11.45 -7.67
CA VAL A 99 -0.39 10.60 -6.48
C VAL A 99 -1.55 9.64 -6.57
N THR A 100 -1.29 8.35 -6.52
CA THR A 100 -2.33 7.32 -6.48
C THR A 100 -2.24 6.56 -5.17
N ILE A 101 -3.36 6.48 -4.45
CA ILE A 101 -3.49 5.76 -3.19
C ILE A 101 -4.39 4.56 -3.44
N VAL A 102 -3.89 3.38 -3.10
CA VAL A 102 -4.60 2.10 -3.28
C VAL A 102 -4.64 1.37 -1.95
N SER A 103 -5.77 0.86 -1.55
CA SER A 103 -5.87 -0.02 -0.39
C SER A 103 -6.35 -1.41 -0.80
N GLN A 104 -5.81 -2.43 -0.15
CA GLN A 104 -6.17 -3.82 -0.37
C GLN A 104 -6.54 -4.47 0.96
N LYS A 105 -7.74 -5.07 0.99
CA LYS A 105 -8.20 -5.85 2.14
C LYS A 105 -7.58 -7.25 2.12
N PRO A 106 -7.29 -7.84 3.28
CA PRO A 106 -7.08 -9.28 3.37
C PRO A 106 -8.36 -10.01 2.94
N LEU A 107 -8.21 -11.18 2.34
CA LEU A 107 -9.26 -11.94 1.63
C LEU A 107 -10.49 -12.37 2.45
N GLN A 108 -10.59 -12.07 3.75
CA GLN A 108 -11.61 -12.67 4.62
C GLN A 108 -12.17 -11.73 5.71
N THR A 109 -12.36 -10.44 5.45
CA THR A 109 -12.95 -9.56 6.47
C THR A 109 -14.18 -8.82 5.94
N ASP A 110 -15.35 -9.14 6.48
CA ASP A 110 -16.62 -8.42 6.27
C ASP A 110 -16.76 -7.18 7.19
N PHE A 111 -15.67 -6.72 7.79
CA PHE A 111 -15.70 -5.56 8.68
C PHE A 111 -15.92 -4.27 7.88
N VAL A 112 -16.82 -3.43 8.37
CA VAL A 112 -16.94 -2.05 7.93
C VAL A 112 -15.63 -1.33 8.27
N ASP A 113 -14.90 -0.95 7.23
CA ASP A 113 -13.57 -0.38 7.35
C ASP A 113 -13.61 1.10 6.95
N ARG A 114 -12.68 1.86 7.55
CA ARG A 114 -12.39 3.24 7.17
C ARG A 114 -12.03 3.29 5.67
N ASP A 115 -12.51 4.30 4.97
CA ASP A 115 -12.05 4.58 3.60
C ASP A 115 -10.64 5.17 3.67
N TRP A 116 -9.65 4.31 3.44
CA TRP A 116 -8.24 4.65 3.64
C TRP A 116 -7.70 5.62 2.59
N GLU A 117 -8.17 5.54 1.34
CA GLU A 117 -7.66 6.39 0.27
C GLU A 117 -7.93 7.88 0.54
N PRO A 118 -9.16 8.33 0.85
CA PRO A 118 -9.41 9.71 1.23
C PRO A 118 -8.71 10.11 2.52
N SER A 119 -8.64 9.20 3.48
CA SER A 119 -8.03 9.49 4.78
C SER A 119 -6.52 9.76 4.65
N VAL A 120 -5.80 8.92 3.93
CA VAL A 120 -4.37 9.11 3.65
C VAL A 120 -4.14 10.38 2.83
N TRP A 121 -5.06 10.70 1.92
CA TRP A 121 -5.00 11.93 1.16
C TRP A 121 -5.14 13.19 2.04
N GLU A 122 -6.05 13.19 3.01
CA GLU A 122 -6.17 14.31 3.97
C GLU A 122 -4.92 14.45 4.84
N ASP A 123 -4.37 13.36 5.33
CA ASP A 123 -3.12 13.34 6.09
C ASP A 123 -1.95 13.88 5.25
N PHE A 124 -1.87 13.48 3.99
CA PHE A 124 -0.87 13.98 3.05
C PHE A 124 -1.01 15.49 2.80
N LYS A 125 -2.23 15.98 2.56
CA LYS A 125 -2.47 17.42 2.37
C LYS A 125 -2.06 18.23 3.60
N THR A 126 -2.34 17.71 4.77
CA THR A 126 -1.91 18.34 6.03
C THR A 126 -0.39 18.39 6.13
N ALA A 127 0.28 17.25 5.86
CA ALA A 127 1.73 17.15 5.96
C ALA A 127 2.48 18.02 4.93
N ILE A 128 1.99 18.09 3.69
CA ILE A 128 2.67 18.86 2.62
C ILE A 128 2.51 20.37 2.78
N ASN A 129 1.51 20.80 3.53
CA ASN A 129 1.24 22.22 3.82
C ASN A 129 1.77 22.66 5.20
N SER A 130 2.21 21.74 6.04
CA SER A 130 2.91 22.06 7.29
C SER A 130 4.27 22.67 6.97
N LYS A 131 4.55 23.84 7.58
CA LYS A 131 5.85 24.54 7.44
C LYS A 131 6.91 23.91 8.34
#